data_73dac122c0481df318234cecfca8bfbf
#
_entry.id   73dac122c0481df318234cecfca8bfbf
#
_cell.length_a   1.000
_cell.length_b   1.000
_cell.length_c   1.000
_cell.angle_alpha   90.00
_cell.angle_beta   90.00
_cell.angle_gamma   90.00
#
_symmetry.space_group_name_H-M   'P 1'
#
loop_
_entity.id
_entity.type
_entity.pdbx_description
1 polymer ?
#
loop_
_entity_poly.entity_id
_entity_poly.type
_entity_poly.pdbx_seq_one_letter_code
_entity_poly.pdbx_strand_id
1 'polypeptide(L)'
;MRGEIGSCFYRGVVTEQQIKMESTRAGEWELLRQRHLRAEGERPESSARGIHHLALLSSDVERTIEFYQGILEFPLTELFENRDYLGSTHFFFDIGNDNALAFFDFPGLDLGPYREVLGSLHHLAISVTSDRWHHLRSKLEAAGVEIVFEHADSIYFNGPDGERLELLAEPLGEMNGRPVL
;
A
#
# COMPACT_ATOMS: atom_id res chain seq x y z
N MET A 1 -4.83 -9.69 32.40
CA MET A 1 -4.71 -10.57 31.22
C MET A 1 -4.80 -9.68 29.99
N ARG A 2 -3.68 -9.32 29.39
CA ARG A 2 -3.65 -8.54 28.15
C ARG A 2 -3.62 -9.56 27.02
N GLY A 3 -4.71 -9.68 26.27
CA GLY A 3 -4.77 -10.50 25.07
C GLY A 3 -3.93 -9.84 23.98
N GLU A 4 -2.83 -10.48 23.64
CA GLU A 4 -2.10 -10.20 22.41
C GLU A 4 -3.03 -10.51 21.24
N ILE A 5 -3.54 -9.45 20.59
CA ILE A 5 -4.13 -9.60 19.26
C ILE A 5 -2.94 -9.67 18.30
N GLY A 6 -2.45 -10.89 18.14
CA GLY A 6 -1.37 -11.20 17.20
C GLY A 6 -1.77 -10.77 15.80
N SER A 7 -0.86 -10.11 15.14
CA SER A 7 -0.81 -9.88 13.69
C SER A 7 -1.07 -11.20 12.95
N CYS A 8 -2.34 -11.47 12.60
CA CYS A 8 -2.78 -12.68 11.95
C CYS A 8 -3.14 -12.39 10.50
N PHE A 9 -2.12 -12.05 9.70
CA PHE A 9 -2.31 -12.11 8.25
C PHE A 9 -1.03 -12.62 7.58
N TYR A 10 -1.19 -13.67 6.79
CA TYR A 10 -0.22 -14.29 5.89
C TYR A 10 0.91 -15.11 6.52
N ARG A 11 0.57 -16.21 7.17
CA ARG A 11 1.39 -17.42 7.08
C ARG A 11 0.68 -18.38 6.14
N GLY A 12 1.32 -18.72 5.04
CA GLY A 12 0.82 -19.45 3.88
C GLY A 12 0.33 -20.87 4.13
N VAL A 13 -0.66 -21.04 4.99
CA VAL A 13 -1.47 -22.24 5.05
C VAL A 13 -2.93 -21.79 5.12
N VAL A 14 -3.60 -21.86 3.99
CA VAL A 14 -5.06 -21.67 3.94
C VAL A 14 -5.68 -22.75 4.84
N THR A 15 -6.32 -22.34 5.92
CA THR A 15 -6.96 -23.29 6.85
C THR A 15 -8.21 -23.91 6.23
N GLU A 16 -8.61 -25.12 6.68
CA GLU A 16 -9.88 -25.73 6.27
C GLU A 16 -11.08 -24.79 6.47
N GLN A 17 -11.02 -23.91 7.48
CA GLN A 17 -12.02 -22.90 7.75
C GLN A 17 -12.06 -21.81 6.68
N GLN A 18 -10.90 -21.38 6.17
CA GLN A 18 -10.80 -20.42 5.07
C GLN A 18 -11.31 -21.03 3.76
N ILE A 19 -10.93 -22.27 3.44
CA ILE A 19 -11.44 -23.00 2.27
C ILE A 19 -12.97 -23.16 2.36
N LYS A 20 -13.50 -23.45 3.54
CA LYS A 20 -14.95 -23.60 3.76
C LYS A 20 -15.68 -22.24 3.69
N MET A 21 -15.08 -21.15 4.14
CA MET A 21 -15.64 -19.80 3.98
C MET A 21 -15.63 -19.37 2.50
N GLU A 22 -14.56 -19.62 1.77
CA GLU A 22 -14.49 -19.34 0.33
C GLU A 22 -15.56 -20.09 -0.45
N SER A 23 -15.75 -21.39 -0.17
CA SER A 23 -16.77 -22.21 -0.84
C SER A 23 -18.20 -21.76 -0.52
N THR A 24 -18.46 -21.21 0.68
CA THR A 24 -19.80 -20.73 1.07
C THR A 24 -20.17 -19.38 0.48
N ARG A 25 -19.18 -18.55 0.09
CA ARG A 25 -19.41 -17.22 -0.49
C ARG A 25 -19.37 -17.17 -2.02
N ALA A 26 -19.03 -18.26 -2.70
CA ALA A 26 -18.96 -18.29 -4.17
C ALA A 26 -20.26 -17.87 -4.84
N GLY A 27 -21.40 -18.31 -4.35
CA GLY A 27 -22.72 -17.90 -4.83
C GLY A 27 -23.04 -16.42 -4.57
N GLU A 28 -22.59 -15.89 -3.44
CA GLU A 28 -22.71 -14.46 -3.13
C GLU A 28 -21.89 -13.60 -4.10
N TRP A 29 -20.65 -13.98 -4.36
CA TRP A 29 -19.78 -13.28 -5.32
C TRP A 29 -20.33 -13.34 -6.74
N GLU A 30 -20.91 -14.46 -7.14
CA GLU A 30 -21.54 -14.58 -8.45
C GLU A 30 -22.75 -13.65 -8.60
N LEU A 31 -23.60 -13.57 -7.58
CA LEU A 31 -24.74 -12.63 -7.57
C LEU A 31 -24.28 -11.17 -7.58
N LEU A 32 -23.19 -10.84 -6.90
CA LEU A 32 -22.63 -9.48 -6.93
C LEU A 32 -22.07 -9.14 -8.31
N ARG A 33 -21.36 -10.08 -8.96
CA ARG A 33 -20.86 -9.90 -10.33
C ARG A 33 -22.03 -9.68 -11.30
N GLN A 34 -23.02 -10.53 -11.30
CA GLN A 34 -24.17 -10.44 -12.18
C GLN A 34 -24.93 -9.11 -12.01
N ARG A 35 -25.00 -8.61 -10.79
CA ARG A 35 -25.74 -7.39 -10.46
C ARG A 35 -24.98 -6.11 -10.78
N HIS A 36 -23.68 -6.09 -10.59
CA HIS A 36 -22.89 -4.86 -10.53
C HIS A 36 -21.73 -4.79 -11.52
N LEU A 37 -21.14 -5.92 -11.92
CA LEU A 37 -20.00 -5.94 -12.84
C LEU A 37 -20.50 -5.93 -14.29
N ARG A 38 -20.21 -4.87 -15.01
CA ARG A 38 -20.51 -4.76 -16.44
C ARG A 38 -19.36 -5.38 -17.25
N ALA A 39 -19.68 -5.87 -18.44
CA ALA A 39 -18.67 -6.29 -19.40
C ALA A 39 -17.74 -5.10 -19.75
N GLU A 40 -16.48 -5.39 -20.08
CA GLU A 40 -15.45 -4.38 -20.32
C GLU A 40 -15.91 -3.29 -21.30
N GLY A 41 -16.44 -3.66 -22.47
CA GLY A 41 -16.96 -2.71 -23.48
C GLY A 41 -18.26 -1.97 -23.11
N GLU A 42 -18.88 -2.31 -21.98
CA GLU A 42 -20.11 -1.69 -21.49
C GLU A 42 -19.89 -0.83 -20.24
N ARG A 43 -18.65 -0.75 -19.74
CA ARG A 43 -18.31 0.07 -18.59
C ARG A 43 -18.28 1.54 -19.01
N PRO A 44 -18.92 2.45 -18.25
CA PRO A 44 -18.75 3.88 -18.50
C PRO A 44 -17.32 4.30 -18.21
N GLU A 45 -16.88 5.36 -18.88
CA GLU A 45 -15.62 6.01 -18.52
C GLU A 45 -15.64 6.47 -17.05
N SER A 46 -14.49 6.38 -16.39
CA SER A 46 -14.33 6.91 -15.04
C SER A 46 -14.42 8.44 -15.07
N SER A 47 -15.14 9.02 -14.11
CA SER A 47 -15.15 10.47 -13.91
C SER A 47 -13.85 10.97 -13.24
N ALA A 48 -13.03 10.07 -12.67
CA ALA A 48 -11.74 10.38 -12.07
C ALA A 48 -10.63 10.32 -13.13
N ARG A 49 -9.58 11.13 -12.93
CA ARG A 49 -8.35 11.09 -13.76
C ARG A 49 -7.26 10.21 -13.18
N GLY A 50 -7.46 9.67 -11.98
CA GLY A 50 -6.49 8.88 -11.24
C GLY A 50 -6.35 9.38 -9.79
N ILE A 51 -5.38 8.85 -9.07
CA ILE A 51 -5.04 9.31 -7.73
C ILE A 51 -4.09 10.51 -7.87
N HIS A 52 -4.49 11.67 -7.30
CA HIS A 52 -3.61 12.84 -7.28
C HIS A 52 -2.46 12.66 -6.29
N HIS A 53 -2.77 12.29 -5.05
CA HIS A 53 -1.82 11.90 -4.02
C HIS A 53 -2.51 11.05 -2.95
N LEU A 54 -1.72 10.23 -2.27
CA LEU A 54 -2.10 9.57 -1.02
C LEU A 54 -1.32 10.23 0.10
N ALA A 55 -2.00 10.63 1.18
CA ALA A 55 -1.36 11.24 2.34
C ALA A 55 -1.35 10.27 3.53
N LEU A 56 -0.17 10.08 4.12
CA LEU A 56 0.10 9.28 5.29
C LEU A 56 0.65 10.15 6.42
N LEU A 57 0.80 9.58 7.60
CA LEU A 57 1.40 10.24 8.74
C LEU A 57 2.83 9.74 8.95
N SER A 58 3.72 10.64 9.35
CA SER A 58 5.10 10.35 9.71
C SER A 58 5.35 10.74 11.15
N SER A 59 5.95 9.86 11.93
CA SER A 59 6.42 10.18 13.27
C SER A 59 7.82 10.80 13.30
N ASP A 60 8.57 10.68 12.18
CA ASP A 60 9.93 11.18 12.02
C ASP A 60 10.19 11.48 10.53
N VAL A 61 10.24 12.77 10.18
CA VAL A 61 10.38 13.25 8.81
C VAL A 61 11.66 12.75 8.14
N GLU A 62 12.81 12.83 8.83
CA GLU A 62 14.10 12.43 8.29
C GLU A 62 14.15 10.92 8.03
N ARG A 63 13.72 10.10 8.99
CA ARG A 63 13.62 8.65 8.83
C ARG A 63 12.70 8.26 7.67
N THR A 64 11.58 8.95 7.51
CA THR A 64 10.66 8.72 6.38
C THR A 64 11.33 9.06 5.05
N ILE A 65 12.05 10.19 4.97
CA ILE A 65 12.79 10.57 3.76
C ILE A 65 13.89 9.54 3.45
N GLU A 66 14.67 9.13 4.45
CA GLU A 66 15.71 8.10 4.26
C GLU A 66 15.14 6.78 3.73
N PHE A 67 13.97 6.38 4.21
CA PHE A 67 13.31 5.17 3.75
C PHE A 67 12.80 5.30 2.30
N TYR A 68 11.95 6.29 2.04
CA TYR A 68 11.31 6.41 0.73
C TYR A 68 12.28 6.87 -0.36
N GLN A 69 13.11 7.85 -0.11
CA GLN A 69 14.09 8.30 -1.09
C GLN A 69 15.36 7.45 -1.09
N GLY A 70 15.86 7.06 0.07
CA GLY A 70 17.11 6.32 0.20
C GLY A 70 17.00 4.84 -0.17
N ILE A 71 16.00 4.13 0.35
CA ILE A 71 15.81 2.69 0.12
C ILE A 71 14.95 2.44 -1.12
N LEU A 72 13.74 3.03 -1.18
CA LEU A 72 12.81 2.81 -2.29
C LEU A 72 13.11 3.64 -3.54
N GLU A 73 14.02 4.61 -3.46
CA GLU A 73 14.43 5.49 -4.57
C GLU A 73 13.26 6.29 -5.16
N PHE A 74 12.27 6.64 -4.35
CA PHE A 74 11.21 7.57 -4.72
C PHE A 74 11.69 9.00 -4.42
N PRO A 75 11.92 9.85 -5.42
CA PRO A 75 12.51 11.16 -5.18
C PRO A 75 11.58 12.03 -4.32
N LEU A 76 12.17 12.69 -3.30
CA LEU A 76 11.50 13.78 -2.59
C LEU A 76 11.35 14.96 -3.56
N THR A 77 10.13 15.43 -3.77
CA THR A 77 9.83 16.47 -4.75
C THR A 77 9.49 17.82 -4.13
N GLU A 78 8.95 17.81 -2.91
CA GLU A 78 8.60 19.04 -2.20
C GLU A 78 8.54 18.79 -0.69
N LEU A 79 8.88 19.87 0.09
CA LEU A 79 8.79 19.87 1.53
C LEU A 79 8.55 21.32 2.02
N PHE A 80 7.48 21.50 2.79
CA PHE A 80 7.13 22.82 3.35
C PHE A 80 6.33 22.71 4.64
N GLU A 81 6.16 23.83 5.34
CA GLU A 81 5.30 23.87 6.52
C GLU A 81 3.83 23.64 6.13
N ASN A 82 3.13 22.82 6.89
CA ASN A 82 1.72 22.57 6.69
C ASN A 82 0.91 23.86 6.93
N ARG A 83 0.17 24.31 5.93
CA ARG A 83 -0.65 25.51 5.97
C ARG A 83 -1.68 25.50 7.11
N ASP A 84 -2.25 24.32 7.39
CA ASP A 84 -3.41 24.18 8.28
C ASP A 84 -3.02 23.78 9.71
N TYR A 85 -1.74 23.46 9.94
CA TYR A 85 -1.20 23.13 11.27
C TYR A 85 0.25 23.61 11.38
N LEU A 86 0.45 24.76 12.01
CA LEU A 86 1.77 25.39 12.18
C LEU A 86 2.74 24.47 12.94
N GLY A 87 3.96 24.37 12.45
CA GLY A 87 5.00 23.50 13.00
C GLY A 87 4.92 22.05 12.50
N SER A 88 3.91 21.70 11.69
CA SER A 88 3.80 20.44 10.99
C SER A 88 4.45 20.54 9.62
N THR A 89 5.13 19.50 9.19
CA THR A 89 5.74 19.40 7.85
C THR A 89 4.78 18.69 6.90
N HIS A 90 4.74 19.14 5.65
CA HIS A 90 4.07 18.47 4.55
C HIS A 90 5.10 18.22 3.44
N PHE A 91 5.29 16.97 3.04
CA PHE A 91 6.31 16.61 2.05
C PHE A 91 5.83 15.48 1.12
N PHE A 92 6.45 15.41 -0.06
CA PHE A 92 5.96 14.62 -1.19
C PHE A 92 7.07 13.85 -1.87
N PHE A 93 6.73 12.63 -2.28
CA PHE A 93 7.57 11.79 -3.13
C PHE A 93 6.87 11.54 -4.47
N ASP A 94 7.63 11.53 -5.54
CA ASP A 94 7.16 11.04 -6.83
C ASP A 94 7.14 9.50 -6.82
N ILE A 95 5.99 8.93 -7.08
CA ILE A 95 5.78 7.47 -7.22
C ILE A 95 5.43 7.07 -8.65
N GLY A 96 5.67 7.95 -9.61
CA GLY A 96 5.43 7.71 -11.03
C GLY A 96 3.99 8.00 -11.45
N ASN A 97 3.77 8.02 -12.76
CA ASN A 97 2.45 8.22 -13.39
C ASN A 97 1.72 9.48 -12.89
N ASP A 98 2.46 10.57 -12.64
CA ASP A 98 1.94 11.83 -12.07
C ASP A 98 1.23 11.67 -10.70
N ASN A 99 1.51 10.59 -9.99
CA ASN A 99 1.00 10.34 -8.65
C ASN A 99 2.04 10.72 -7.60
N ALA A 100 1.60 11.29 -6.49
CA ALA A 100 2.45 11.58 -5.36
C ALA A 100 2.07 10.78 -4.11
N LEU A 101 3.09 10.41 -3.34
CA LEU A 101 2.92 9.95 -1.97
C LEU A 101 3.30 11.10 -1.04
N ALA A 102 2.34 11.57 -0.24
CA ALA A 102 2.51 12.69 0.66
C ALA A 102 2.57 12.23 2.11
N PHE A 103 3.24 13.02 2.94
CA PHE A 103 3.30 12.79 4.38
C PHE A 103 3.05 14.09 5.16
N PHE A 104 2.50 13.91 6.35
CA PHE A 104 2.43 14.93 7.38
C PHE A 104 3.07 14.41 8.66
N ASP A 105 3.82 15.24 9.35
CA ASP A 105 4.10 15.05 10.77
C ASP A 105 3.22 16.00 11.61
N PHE A 106 2.96 15.61 12.85
CA PHE A 106 2.23 16.46 13.81
C PHE A 106 2.98 16.48 15.14
N PRO A 107 4.01 17.33 15.27
CA PRO A 107 4.82 17.39 16.47
C PRO A 107 3.98 17.63 17.74
N GLY A 108 4.20 16.83 18.75
CA GLY A 108 3.49 16.92 20.02
C GLY A 108 2.17 16.19 20.09
N LEU A 109 1.70 15.57 19.01
CA LEU A 109 0.55 14.67 19.02
C LEU A 109 1.00 13.21 19.14
N ASP A 110 0.40 12.47 20.08
CA ASP A 110 0.52 11.02 20.16
C ASP A 110 -0.57 10.39 19.27
N LEU A 111 -0.20 10.09 18.03
CA LEU A 111 -1.11 9.51 17.05
C LEU A 111 -1.25 8.00 17.18
N GLY A 112 -0.43 7.38 18.03
CA GLY A 112 -0.39 5.94 18.22
C GLY A 112 0.18 5.18 17.01
N PRO A 113 0.35 3.85 17.13
CA PRO A 113 0.86 3.00 16.07
C PRO A 113 -0.16 2.81 14.95
N TYR A 114 0.34 2.52 13.74
CA TYR A 114 -0.50 2.06 12.63
C TYR A 114 -1.41 0.90 13.05
N ARG A 115 -2.65 0.93 12.60
CA ARG A 115 -3.65 -0.13 12.83
C ARG A 115 -4.54 -0.30 11.62
N GLU A 116 -4.78 -1.54 11.23
CA GLU A 116 -5.80 -1.89 10.23
C GLU A 116 -7.17 -1.91 10.92
N VAL A 117 -8.01 -0.96 10.56
CA VAL A 117 -9.41 -0.87 10.99
C VAL A 117 -10.29 -0.58 9.78
N LEU A 118 -11.60 -0.78 9.88
CA LEU A 118 -12.52 -0.49 8.78
C LEU A 118 -12.39 0.98 8.36
N GLY A 119 -12.16 1.19 7.06
CA GLY A 119 -11.95 2.52 6.48
C GLY A 119 -10.50 3.01 6.50
N SER A 120 -9.56 2.29 7.15
CA SER A 120 -8.13 2.61 7.06
C SER A 120 -7.47 2.01 5.81
N LEU A 121 -6.24 2.44 5.57
CA LEU A 121 -5.39 1.82 4.56
C LEU A 121 -5.12 0.35 4.94
N HIS A 122 -5.39 -0.59 4.04
CA HIS A 122 -4.96 -1.97 4.22
C HIS A 122 -3.50 -2.13 3.76
N HIS A 123 -3.18 -1.66 2.55
CA HIS A 123 -1.82 -1.54 2.02
C HIS A 123 -1.81 -0.54 0.86
N LEU A 124 -0.63 -0.09 0.50
CA LEU A 124 -0.36 0.68 -0.70
C LEU A 124 0.47 -0.19 -1.65
N ALA A 125 -0.13 -0.59 -2.77
CA ALA A 125 0.56 -1.32 -3.83
C ALA A 125 1.14 -0.33 -4.86
N ILE A 126 2.43 -0.46 -5.14
CA ILE A 126 3.18 0.39 -6.06
C ILE A 126 3.74 -0.50 -7.16
N SER A 127 3.31 -0.22 -8.40
CA SER A 127 3.80 -0.92 -9.57
C SER A 127 5.22 -0.48 -9.92
N VAL A 128 6.10 -1.45 -10.17
CA VAL A 128 7.47 -1.25 -10.62
C VAL A 128 7.79 -2.22 -11.76
N THR A 129 8.81 -1.94 -12.55
CA THR A 129 9.28 -2.93 -13.52
C THR A 129 9.93 -4.11 -12.81
N SER A 130 9.98 -5.29 -13.46
CA SER A 130 10.59 -6.49 -12.89
C SER A 130 12.06 -6.26 -12.47
N ASP A 131 12.86 -5.57 -13.28
CA ASP A 131 14.24 -5.23 -12.91
C ASP A 131 14.31 -4.34 -11.66
N ARG A 132 13.42 -3.35 -11.55
CA ARG A 132 13.32 -2.48 -10.38
C ARG A 132 12.84 -3.25 -9.16
N TRP A 133 11.91 -4.17 -9.32
CA TRP A 133 11.43 -5.03 -8.26
C TRP A 133 12.56 -5.83 -7.61
N HIS A 134 13.38 -6.51 -8.41
CA HIS A 134 14.54 -7.26 -7.91
C HIS A 134 15.59 -6.36 -7.24
N HIS A 135 15.84 -5.20 -7.82
CA HIS A 135 16.76 -4.21 -7.26
C HIS A 135 16.27 -3.69 -5.89
N LEU A 136 15.04 -3.24 -5.81
CA LEU A 136 14.45 -2.69 -4.56
C LEU A 136 14.28 -3.77 -3.49
N ARG A 137 13.92 -5.00 -3.86
CA ARG A 137 13.89 -6.14 -2.95
C ARG A 137 15.25 -6.35 -2.28
N SER A 138 16.33 -6.34 -3.08
CA SER A 138 17.69 -6.47 -2.55
C SER A 138 18.08 -5.30 -1.64
N LYS A 139 17.66 -4.07 -1.95
CA LYS A 139 17.90 -2.91 -1.08
C LYS A 139 17.14 -2.99 0.24
N LEU A 140 15.90 -3.43 0.23
CA LEU A 140 15.11 -3.66 1.44
C LEU A 140 15.79 -4.68 2.36
N GLU A 141 16.23 -5.82 1.81
CA GLU A 141 16.96 -6.84 2.55
C GLU A 141 18.29 -6.29 3.11
N ALA A 142 19.08 -5.56 2.31
CA ALA A 142 20.34 -4.96 2.75
C ALA A 142 20.14 -3.91 3.85
N ALA A 143 19.00 -3.22 3.86
CA ALA A 143 18.60 -2.29 4.92
C ALA A 143 18.00 -2.98 6.16
N GLY A 144 17.85 -4.31 6.15
CA GLY A 144 17.26 -5.06 7.25
C GLY A 144 15.74 -4.93 7.35
N VAL A 145 15.07 -4.50 6.29
CA VAL A 145 13.61 -4.44 6.24
C VAL A 145 13.05 -5.85 6.06
N GLU A 146 12.17 -6.27 6.96
CA GLU A 146 11.54 -7.60 6.89
C GLU A 146 10.52 -7.66 5.74
N ILE A 147 10.71 -8.64 4.85
CA ILE A 147 9.68 -9.02 3.87
C ILE A 147 8.65 -9.91 4.58
N VAL A 148 7.49 -9.34 4.91
CA VAL A 148 6.44 -10.03 5.68
C VAL A 148 5.67 -11.05 4.86
N PHE A 149 5.61 -10.86 3.54
CA PHE A 149 4.99 -11.79 2.61
C PHE A 149 5.55 -11.59 1.20
N GLU A 150 5.73 -12.70 0.46
CA GLU A 150 6.18 -12.71 -0.93
C GLU A 150 5.37 -13.75 -1.71
N HIS A 151 4.84 -13.36 -2.86
CA HIS A 151 4.13 -14.24 -3.77
C HIS A 151 4.31 -13.78 -5.21
N ALA A 152 4.85 -14.66 -6.07
CA ALA A 152 5.15 -14.35 -7.47
C ALA A 152 5.94 -13.02 -7.58
N ASP A 153 5.38 -12.02 -8.23
CA ASP A 153 5.99 -10.72 -8.50
C ASP A 153 5.60 -9.64 -7.47
N SER A 154 5.14 -10.04 -6.29
CA SER A 154 4.69 -9.16 -5.22
C SER A 154 5.44 -9.42 -3.92
N ILE A 155 5.91 -8.35 -3.26
CA ILE A 155 6.45 -8.37 -1.89
C ILE A 155 5.75 -7.36 -1.01
N TYR A 156 5.46 -7.78 0.23
CA TYR A 156 4.88 -6.93 1.27
C TYR A 156 5.89 -6.68 2.38
N PHE A 157 5.98 -5.46 2.84
CA PHE A 157 6.84 -5.01 3.92
C PHE A 157 6.21 -3.81 4.63
N ASN A 158 6.76 -3.44 5.77
CA ASN A 158 6.28 -2.27 6.50
C ASN A 158 7.21 -1.07 6.28
N GLY A 159 6.61 0.10 6.11
CA GLY A 159 7.31 1.37 6.15
C GLY A 159 7.69 1.79 7.57
N PRO A 160 8.30 2.98 7.74
CA PRO A 160 8.87 3.42 9.01
C PRO A 160 7.87 3.49 10.17
N ASP A 161 6.61 3.81 9.90
CA ASP A 161 5.56 3.95 10.91
C ASP A 161 4.58 2.77 10.93
N GLY A 162 4.97 1.67 10.25
CA GLY A 162 4.22 0.42 10.22
C GLY A 162 3.17 0.33 9.13
N GLU A 163 3.06 1.34 8.29
CA GLU A 163 2.22 1.32 7.10
C GLU A 163 2.61 0.17 6.18
N ARG A 164 1.63 -0.59 5.72
CA ARG A 164 1.89 -1.73 4.85
C ARG A 164 2.05 -1.29 3.41
N LEU A 165 3.17 -1.69 2.82
CA LEU A 165 3.53 -1.42 1.44
C LEU A 165 3.63 -2.73 0.65
N GLU A 166 3.34 -2.65 -0.63
CA GLU A 166 3.53 -3.70 -1.61
C GLU A 166 4.32 -3.15 -2.80
N LEU A 167 5.38 -3.84 -3.20
CA LEU A 167 5.98 -3.64 -4.53
C LEU A 167 5.52 -4.77 -5.43
N LEU A 168 4.92 -4.40 -6.56
CA LEU A 168 4.29 -5.31 -7.50
C LEU A 168 4.88 -5.12 -8.89
N ALA A 169 5.46 -6.19 -9.48
CA ALA A 169 6.04 -6.15 -10.81
C ALA A 169 4.99 -6.42 -11.91
N GLU A 170 3.78 -5.93 -11.74
CA GLU A 170 2.73 -5.95 -12.76
C GLU A 170 2.45 -4.54 -13.30
N PRO A 171 2.10 -4.42 -14.59
CA PRO A 171 1.70 -3.15 -15.18
C PRO A 171 0.47 -2.54 -14.49
N LEU A 172 0.38 -1.21 -14.52
CA LEU A 172 -0.83 -0.52 -14.05
C LEU A 172 -2.05 -1.01 -14.85
N GLY A 173 -3.16 -1.26 -14.14
CA GLY A 173 -4.39 -1.76 -14.73
C GLY A 173 -4.47 -3.29 -14.89
N GLU A 174 -3.44 -4.01 -14.48
CA GLU A 174 -3.43 -5.47 -14.47
C GLU A 174 -3.42 -6.03 -13.04
N MET A 175 -3.92 -7.25 -12.89
CA MET A 175 -3.86 -8.03 -11.66
C MET A 175 -3.80 -9.52 -12.00
N ASN A 176 -2.75 -10.21 -11.51
CA ASN A 176 -2.48 -11.61 -11.81
C ASN A 176 -2.42 -11.90 -13.33
N GLY A 177 -1.75 -11.01 -14.07
CA GLY A 177 -1.59 -11.10 -15.53
C GLY A 177 -2.89 -10.91 -16.32
N ARG A 178 -3.89 -10.23 -15.75
CA ARG A 178 -5.17 -9.94 -16.41
C ARG A 178 -5.53 -8.47 -16.28
N PRO A 179 -6.08 -7.85 -17.33
CA PRO A 179 -6.64 -6.52 -17.23
C PRO A 179 -7.76 -6.46 -16.18
N VAL A 180 -7.72 -5.44 -15.33
CA VAL A 180 -8.79 -5.11 -14.37
C VAL A 180 -9.37 -3.71 -14.61
N LEU A 181 -8.67 -2.94 -15.44
CA LEU A 181 -9.11 -1.61 -15.92
C LEU A 181 -9.27 -1.60 -17.43
#